data_12ba62d786055161c545ac95b9e2054f
#
_entry.id   12ba62d786055161c545ac95b9e2054f
#
_cell.length_a   1.000
_cell.length_b   1.000
_cell.length_c   1.000
_cell.angle_alpha   90.00
_cell.angle_beta   90.00
_cell.angle_gamma   90.00
#
_symmetry.space_group_name_H-M   'P 1'
#
loop_
_entity.id
_entity.type
_entity.pdbx_description
1 polymer ?
#
loop_
_entity_poly.entity_id
_entity_poly.type
_entity_poly.pdbx_seq_one_letter_code
_entity_poly.pdbx_strand_id
1 'polypeptide(L)'
;MLEKGIEMGKNRHITVVSGVNNNPKLRRANRIKTIQASLAIENNTLTLEQITALLNGKRVLGTPVEIKEVKNAYEVYEQRLSFNPYSISDLLKAHGILMSDLVNNAGHFRTGGVSVFKGSQVVHMAPPVEFVPKHIDNLFTWY
;
A
#
# COMPACT_ATOMS: atom_id res chain seq x y z
N MET A 1 11.03 -6.43 41.54
CA MET A 1 10.81 -7.76 40.93
C MET A 1 9.88 -7.74 39.71
N LEU A 2 8.79 -6.98 39.73
CA LEU A 2 7.87 -6.85 38.57
C LEU A 2 8.51 -6.12 37.36
N GLU A 3 9.32 -5.09 37.59
CA GLU A 3 10.00 -4.36 36.55
C GLU A 3 11.01 -5.18 35.74
N LYS A 4 11.76 -6.09 36.39
CA LYS A 4 12.69 -6.99 35.68
C LYS A 4 12.00 -8.01 34.79
N GLY A 5 10.79 -8.45 35.13
CA GLY A 5 10.00 -9.35 34.29
C GLY A 5 9.46 -8.70 33.03
N ILE A 6 9.08 -7.42 33.11
CA ILE A 6 8.59 -6.61 31.98
C ILE A 6 9.72 -6.27 31.01
N GLU A 7 10.91 -5.93 31.48
CA GLU A 7 12.08 -5.69 30.64
C GLU A 7 12.53 -6.94 29.87
N MET A 8 12.56 -8.10 30.51
CA MET A 8 12.89 -9.37 29.84
C MET A 8 11.87 -9.74 28.75
N GLY A 9 10.58 -9.45 28.95
CA GLY A 9 9.55 -9.66 27.94
C GLY A 9 9.70 -8.75 26.72
N LYS A 10 10.01 -7.48 26.94
CA LYS A 10 10.25 -6.51 25.87
C LYS A 10 11.50 -6.87 25.04
N ASN A 11 12.59 -7.23 25.68
CA ASN A 11 13.82 -7.62 25.00
C ASN A 11 13.66 -8.90 24.17
N ARG A 12 12.93 -9.90 24.65
CA ARG A 12 12.62 -11.12 23.89
C ARG A 12 11.79 -10.81 22.64
N HIS A 13 10.79 -9.92 22.76
CA HIS A 13 9.94 -9.54 21.63
C HIS A 13 10.73 -8.78 20.56
N ILE A 14 11.57 -7.84 20.93
CA ILE A 14 12.45 -7.08 20.03
C ILE A 14 13.45 -8.01 19.34
N THR A 15 14.04 -8.97 20.03
CA THR A 15 15.00 -9.94 19.47
C THR A 15 14.35 -10.84 18.42
N VAL A 16 13.13 -11.34 18.67
CA VAL A 16 12.39 -12.16 17.70
C VAL A 16 12.02 -11.36 16.45
N VAL A 17 11.56 -10.13 16.59
CA VAL A 17 11.21 -9.25 15.46
C VAL A 17 12.47 -8.89 14.64
N SER A 18 13.60 -8.59 15.28
CA SER A 18 14.82 -8.29 14.55
C SER A 18 15.42 -9.51 13.84
N GLY A 19 15.32 -10.71 14.42
CA GLY A 19 15.75 -11.95 13.78
C GLY A 19 14.97 -12.29 12.51
N VAL A 20 13.64 -12.12 12.53
CA VAL A 20 12.76 -12.31 11.35
C VAL A 20 13.03 -11.25 10.28
N ASN A 21 13.30 -10.01 10.69
CA ASN A 21 13.58 -8.91 9.76
C ASN A 21 14.93 -9.02 9.04
N ASN A 22 15.86 -9.84 9.53
CA ASN A 22 17.21 -9.97 8.94
C ASN A 22 17.31 -11.01 7.82
N ASN A 23 16.23 -11.75 7.48
CA ASN A 23 16.23 -12.68 6.36
C ASN A 23 15.69 -12.02 5.08
N PRO A 24 16.55 -11.68 4.09
CA PRO A 24 16.11 -10.99 2.87
C PRO A 24 15.11 -11.80 2.03
N LYS A 25 15.26 -13.13 1.97
CA LYS A 25 14.34 -14.01 1.24
C LYS A 25 12.96 -14.02 1.86
N LEU A 26 12.89 -14.12 3.18
CA LEU A 26 11.62 -14.08 3.92
C LEU A 26 10.94 -12.72 3.79
N ARG A 27 11.70 -11.63 3.88
CA ARG A 27 11.16 -10.27 3.66
C ARG A 27 10.58 -10.11 2.26
N ARG A 28 11.27 -10.59 1.24
CA ARG A 28 10.78 -10.56 -0.14
C ARG A 28 9.51 -11.39 -0.32
N ALA A 29 9.48 -12.61 0.22
CA ALA A 29 8.32 -13.50 0.15
C ALA A 29 7.10 -12.88 0.86
N ASN A 30 7.27 -12.32 2.04
CA ASN A 30 6.20 -11.64 2.79
C ASN A 30 5.69 -10.40 2.04
N ARG A 31 6.57 -9.62 1.41
CA ARG A 31 6.19 -8.48 0.58
C ARG A 31 5.33 -8.91 -0.60
N ILE A 32 5.71 -9.95 -1.32
CA ILE A 32 4.96 -10.48 -2.45
C ILE A 32 3.55 -10.95 -2.00
N LYS A 33 3.47 -11.64 -0.86
CA LYS A 33 2.17 -12.04 -0.28
C LYS A 33 1.30 -10.83 0.08
N THR A 34 1.88 -9.80 0.68
CA THR A 34 1.16 -8.57 1.04
C THR A 34 0.64 -7.85 -0.21
N ILE A 35 1.45 -7.74 -1.24
CA ILE A 35 1.04 -7.14 -2.52
C ILE A 35 -0.10 -7.92 -3.14
N GLN A 36 0.02 -9.24 -3.25
CA GLN A 36 -1.02 -10.10 -3.81
C GLN A 36 -2.34 -9.96 -3.03
N ALA A 37 -2.30 -10.03 -1.71
CA ALA A 37 -3.49 -9.91 -0.88
C ALA A 37 -4.17 -8.54 -1.00
N SER A 38 -3.38 -7.45 -1.04
CA SER A 38 -3.90 -6.09 -1.21
C SER A 38 -4.54 -5.89 -2.58
N LEU A 39 -3.89 -6.35 -3.65
CA LEU A 39 -4.41 -6.21 -5.01
C LEU A 39 -5.63 -7.11 -5.26
N ALA A 40 -5.72 -8.27 -4.60
CA ALA A 40 -6.89 -9.15 -4.68
C ALA A 40 -8.17 -8.45 -4.16
N ILE A 41 -8.05 -7.58 -3.16
CA ILE A 41 -9.16 -6.74 -2.67
C ILE A 41 -9.67 -5.80 -3.78
N GLU A 42 -8.78 -5.32 -4.64
CA GLU A 42 -9.07 -4.45 -5.79
C GLU A 42 -9.40 -5.24 -7.07
N ASN A 43 -9.75 -6.52 -6.94
CA ASN A 43 -10.11 -7.42 -8.05
C ASN A 43 -8.96 -7.79 -9.02
N ASN A 44 -7.70 -7.63 -8.64
CA ASN A 44 -6.59 -8.21 -9.38
C ASN A 44 -6.62 -9.74 -9.22
N THR A 45 -6.60 -10.47 -10.33
CA THR A 45 -6.78 -11.92 -10.34
C THR A 45 -5.49 -12.73 -10.43
N LEU A 46 -4.34 -12.05 -10.47
CA LEU A 46 -3.05 -12.73 -10.55
C LEU A 46 -2.76 -13.53 -9.27
N THR A 47 -2.35 -14.78 -9.45
CA THR A 47 -1.98 -15.67 -8.34
C THR A 47 -0.63 -15.28 -7.74
N LEU A 48 -0.34 -15.80 -6.56
CA LEU A 48 0.95 -15.58 -5.89
C LEU A 48 2.13 -16.06 -6.76
N GLU A 49 1.96 -17.19 -7.43
CA GLU A 49 2.95 -17.75 -8.34
C GLU A 49 3.16 -16.86 -9.57
N GLN A 50 2.09 -16.33 -10.15
CA GLN A 50 2.16 -15.41 -11.29
C GLN A 50 2.85 -14.11 -10.91
N ILE A 51 2.50 -13.51 -9.78
CA ILE A 51 3.15 -12.30 -9.27
C ILE A 51 4.64 -12.55 -9.02
N THR A 52 4.98 -13.68 -8.39
CA THR A 52 6.38 -14.05 -8.14
C THR A 52 7.15 -14.21 -9.45
N ALA A 53 6.56 -14.88 -10.44
CA ALA A 53 7.17 -15.05 -11.77
C ALA A 53 7.37 -13.70 -12.48
N LEU A 54 6.35 -12.83 -12.44
CA LEU A 54 6.41 -11.49 -13.02
C LEU A 54 7.54 -10.65 -12.41
N LEU A 55 7.67 -10.66 -11.08
CA LEU A 55 8.72 -9.93 -10.37
C LEU A 55 10.11 -10.55 -10.52
N ASN A 56 10.19 -11.78 -11.02
CA ASN A 56 11.43 -12.45 -11.46
C ASN A 56 11.74 -12.22 -12.95
N GLY A 57 11.02 -11.33 -13.62
CA GLY A 57 11.24 -10.98 -15.03
C GLY A 57 10.65 -11.96 -16.04
N LYS A 58 9.81 -12.91 -15.61
CA LYS A 58 9.14 -13.85 -16.50
C LYS A 58 7.86 -13.24 -17.10
N ARG A 59 7.49 -13.69 -18.27
CA ARG A 59 6.19 -13.35 -18.87
C ARG A 59 5.08 -14.11 -18.15
N VAL A 60 3.98 -13.39 -17.88
CA VAL A 60 2.81 -13.92 -17.19
C VAL A 60 1.56 -13.57 -17.98
N LEU A 61 0.59 -14.49 -18.02
CA LEU A 61 -0.73 -14.24 -18.58
C LEU A 61 -1.52 -13.38 -17.58
N GLY A 62 -1.96 -12.23 -18.04
CA GLY A 62 -2.76 -11.27 -17.28
C GLY A 62 -3.06 -10.06 -18.13
N THR A 63 -4.01 -9.25 -17.71
CA THR A 63 -4.28 -7.98 -18.39
C THR A 63 -3.12 -7.00 -18.20
N PRO A 64 -2.88 -6.08 -19.15
CA PRO A 64 -1.88 -5.03 -18.98
C PRO A 64 -2.06 -4.21 -17.69
N VAL A 65 -3.31 -3.97 -17.28
CA VAL A 65 -3.67 -3.25 -16.04
C VAL A 65 -3.22 -4.05 -14.82
N GLU A 66 -3.58 -5.32 -14.70
CA GLU A 66 -3.18 -6.17 -13.56
C GLU A 66 -1.66 -6.28 -13.42
N ILE A 67 -0.97 -6.44 -14.54
CA ILE A 67 0.50 -6.49 -14.55
C ILE A 67 1.10 -5.16 -14.10
N LYS A 68 0.53 -4.04 -14.54
CA LYS A 68 0.98 -2.70 -14.15
C LYS A 68 0.74 -2.44 -12.65
N GLU A 69 -0.43 -2.80 -12.13
CA GLU A 69 -0.74 -2.72 -10.69
C GLU A 69 0.29 -3.43 -9.83
N VAL A 70 0.66 -4.66 -10.18
CA VAL A 70 1.68 -5.42 -9.45
C VAL A 70 3.04 -4.74 -9.48
N LYS A 71 3.48 -4.27 -10.63
CA LYS A 71 4.78 -3.58 -10.77
C LYS A 71 4.81 -2.29 -9.96
N ASN A 72 3.76 -1.48 -10.05
CA ASN A 72 3.64 -0.24 -9.29
C ASN A 72 3.63 -0.50 -7.78
N ALA A 73 2.84 -1.47 -7.32
CA ALA A 73 2.78 -1.84 -5.91
C ALA A 73 4.15 -2.30 -5.40
N TYR A 74 4.85 -3.13 -6.17
CA TYR A 74 6.19 -3.58 -5.79
C TYR A 74 7.17 -2.42 -5.67
N GLU A 75 7.15 -1.47 -6.59
CA GLU A 75 8.00 -0.28 -6.57
C GLU A 75 7.75 0.58 -5.32
N VAL A 76 6.49 0.85 -4.98
CA VAL A 76 6.14 1.58 -3.75
C VAL A 76 6.68 0.85 -2.51
N TYR A 77 6.52 -0.46 -2.45
CA TYR A 77 7.04 -1.26 -1.33
C TYR A 77 8.57 -1.25 -1.25
N GLU A 78 9.28 -1.21 -2.38
CA GLU A 78 10.74 -1.04 -2.38
C GLU A 78 11.16 0.30 -1.78
N GLN A 79 10.42 1.36 -2.09
CA GLN A 79 10.70 2.72 -1.62
C GLN A 79 10.09 3.07 -0.25
N ARG A 80 9.35 2.16 0.40
CA ARG A 80 8.55 2.45 1.60
C ARG A 80 9.30 3.13 2.75
N LEU A 81 10.59 2.83 2.91
CA LEU A 81 11.43 3.42 3.97
C LEU A 81 11.92 4.83 3.64
N SER A 82 11.77 5.29 2.40
CA SER A 82 12.11 6.65 1.99
C SER A 82 10.97 7.64 2.20
N PHE A 83 9.74 7.16 2.44
CA PHE A 83 8.59 8.02 2.68
C PHE A 83 8.48 8.42 4.15
N ASN A 84 8.24 9.70 4.38
CA ASN A 84 7.89 10.21 5.70
C ASN A 84 6.37 10.03 5.93
N PRO A 85 5.93 9.20 6.91
CA PRO A 85 4.53 8.94 7.16
C PRO A 85 3.73 10.18 7.64
N TYR A 86 4.43 11.25 8.02
CA TYR A 86 3.83 12.52 8.46
C TYR A 86 3.81 13.58 7.35
N SER A 87 4.18 13.23 6.12
CA SER A 87 4.28 14.14 4.98
C SER A 87 3.18 13.90 3.97
N ILE A 88 2.31 14.88 3.74
CA ILE A 88 1.30 14.86 2.68
C ILE A 88 1.97 14.77 1.30
N SER A 89 3.10 15.45 1.11
CA SER A 89 3.88 15.38 -0.13
C SER A 89 4.34 13.95 -0.43
N ASP A 90 4.80 13.21 0.58
CA ASP A 90 5.23 11.82 0.41
C ASP A 90 4.05 10.87 0.21
N LEU A 91 2.89 11.15 0.82
CA LEU A 91 1.64 10.43 0.51
C LEU A 91 1.28 10.58 -0.98
N LEU A 92 1.30 11.79 -1.49
CA LEU A 92 1.00 12.05 -2.90
C LEU A 92 2.04 11.43 -3.84
N LYS A 93 3.31 11.45 -3.45
CA LYS A 93 4.39 10.78 -4.20
C LYS A 93 4.18 9.26 -4.26
N ALA A 94 3.87 8.64 -3.12
CA ALA A 94 3.57 7.21 -3.07
C ALA A 94 2.35 6.85 -3.93
N HIS A 95 1.27 7.65 -3.86
CA HIS A 95 0.10 7.52 -4.72
C HIS A 95 0.46 7.68 -6.20
N GLY A 96 1.32 8.62 -6.54
CA GLY A 96 1.79 8.85 -7.91
C GLY A 96 2.49 7.63 -8.50
N ILE A 97 3.33 6.95 -7.71
CA ILE A 97 4.00 5.72 -8.14
C ILE A 97 2.98 4.58 -8.25
N LEU A 98 2.15 4.39 -7.22
CA LEU A 98 1.17 3.29 -7.17
C LEU A 98 0.17 3.34 -8.32
N MET A 99 -0.28 4.52 -8.69
CA MET A 99 -1.31 4.75 -9.70
C MET A 99 -0.75 5.18 -11.06
N SER A 100 0.57 5.13 -11.24
CA SER A 100 1.26 5.47 -12.50
C SER A 100 0.69 4.67 -13.67
N ASP A 101 0.28 5.36 -14.73
CA ASP A 101 -0.34 4.80 -15.95
C ASP A 101 -1.66 4.02 -15.71
N LEU A 102 -2.23 4.12 -14.51
CA LEU A 102 -3.54 3.54 -14.18
C LEU A 102 -4.63 4.62 -14.14
N VAL A 103 -4.28 5.83 -13.68
CA VAL A 103 -5.20 6.98 -13.63
C VAL A 103 -4.50 8.25 -14.09
N ASN A 104 -5.27 9.20 -14.63
CA ASN A 104 -4.73 10.44 -15.17
C ASN A 104 -4.21 11.42 -14.10
N ASN A 105 -4.73 11.32 -12.87
CA ASN A 105 -4.39 12.21 -11.76
C ASN A 105 -3.53 11.55 -10.70
N ALA A 106 -2.69 10.59 -11.08
CA ALA A 106 -1.75 9.94 -10.16
C ALA A 106 -0.89 10.97 -9.41
N GLY A 107 -0.80 10.83 -8.09
CA GLY A 107 -0.04 11.75 -7.25
C GLY A 107 -0.74 13.07 -6.92
N HIS A 108 -2.01 13.22 -7.26
CA HIS A 108 -2.81 14.41 -6.99
C HIS A 108 -4.12 14.05 -6.29
N PHE A 109 -4.68 15.00 -5.57
CA PHE A 109 -6.03 14.85 -5.08
C PHE A 109 -7.02 14.81 -6.25
N ARG A 110 -8.15 14.12 -6.06
CA ARG A 110 -9.21 14.07 -7.06
C ARG A 110 -9.74 15.47 -7.37
N THR A 111 -10.16 15.66 -8.60
CA THR A 111 -10.77 16.92 -9.09
C THR A 111 -12.27 16.79 -9.32
N GLY A 112 -12.80 15.58 -9.26
CA GLY A 112 -14.21 15.28 -9.45
C GLY A 112 -14.88 14.66 -8.23
N GLY A 113 -16.22 14.64 -8.23
CA GLY A 113 -17.02 13.95 -7.22
C GLY A 113 -16.82 12.43 -7.30
N VAL A 114 -16.94 11.76 -6.16
CA VAL A 114 -16.91 10.31 -6.05
C VAL A 114 -18.08 9.84 -5.19
N SER A 115 -18.72 8.77 -5.61
CA SER A 115 -19.84 8.16 -4.89
C SER A 115 -19.72 6.65 -4.94
N VAL A 116 -20.23 6.00 -3.89
CA VAL A 116 -20.36 4.54 -3.84
C VAL A 116 -21.79 4.18 -4.19
N PHE A 117 -21.97 3.26 -5.13
CA PHE A 117 -23.26 2.80 -5.61
C PHE A 117 -23.53 1.36 -5.20
N LYS A 118 -24.79 1.04 -4.93
CA LYS A 118 -25.31 -0.32 -4.84
C LYS A 118 -26.38 -0.47 -5.93
N GLY A 119 -26.03 -1.09 -7.05
CA GLY A 119 -26.86 -1.04 -8.25
C GLY A 119 -26.98 0.40 -8.78
N SER A 120 -28.19 0.92 -8.91
CA SER A 120 -28.47 2.31 -9.33
C SER A 120 -28.58 3.30 -8.17
N GLN A 121 -28.54 2.81 -6.92
CA GLN A 121 -28.70 3.66 -5.72
C GLN A 121 -27.35 4.14 -5.21
N VAL A 122 -27.21 5.45 -4.97
CA VAL A 122 -26.09 6.03 -4.24
C VAL A 122 -26.22 5.68 -2.76
N VAL A 123 -25.27 4.93 -2.22
CA VAL A 123 -25.24 4.54 -0.80
C VAL A 123 -24.29 5.42 0.03
N HIS A 124 -23.32 6.04 -0.62
CA HIS A 124 -22.42 6.99 0.01
C HIS A 124 -21.92 8.01 -1.01
N MET A 125 -21.92 9.27 -0.62
CA MET A 125 -21.32 10.36 -1.39
C MET A 125 -20.10 10.89 -0.64
N ALA A 126 -18.96 10.93 -1.32
CA ALA A 126 -17.75 11.49 -0.75
C ALA A 126 -17.93 13.01 -0.52
N PRO A 127 -17.18 13.61 0.44
CA PRO A 127 -17.18 15.06 0.62
C PRO A 127 -16.91 15.81 -0.68
N PRO A 128 -17.40 17.06 -0.83
CA PRO A 128 -17.06 17.91 -1.97
C PRO A 128 -15.54 17.99 -2.17
N VAL A 129 -15.12 18.03 -3.42
CA VAL A 129 -13.71 17.95 -3.81
C VAL A 129 -12.84 19.05 -3.20
N GLU A 130 -13.39 20.23 -3.05
CA GLU A 130 -12.73 21.41 -2.47
C GLU A 130 -12.32 21.23 -1.00
N PHE A 131 -12.97 20.31 -0.27
CA PHE A 131 -12.66 20.03 1.14
C PHE A 131 -11.64 18.91 1.32
N VAL A 132 -11.29 18.16 0.26
CA VAL A 132 -10.37 17.02 0.35
C VAL A 132 -9.00 17.43 0.89
N PRO A 133 -8.32 18.49 0.40
CA PRO A 133 -7.04 18.92 0.94
C PRO A 133 -7.11 19.24 2.44
N LYS A 134 -8.17 19.95 2.88
CA LYS A 134 -8.37 20.30 4.28
C LYS A 134 -8.59 19.08 5.17
N HIS A 135 -9.35 18.08 4.70
CA HIS A 135 -9.58 16.86 5.46
C HIS A 135 -8.30 16.04 5.61
N ILE A 136 -7.47 15.99 4.57
CA ILE A 136 -6.17 15.32 4.63
C ILE A 136 -5.22 16.06 5.57
N ASP A 137 -5.16 17.39 5.51
CA ASP A 137 -4.37 18.21 6.42
C ASP A 137 -4.79 17.99 7.87
N ASN A 138 -6.08 17.98 8.15
CA ASN A 138 -6.62 17.68 9.49
C ASN A 138 -6.21 16.29 9.98
N LEU A 139 -6.23 15.28 9.10
CA LEU A 139 -5.78 13.93 9.44
C LEU A 139 -4.31 13.92 9.85
N PHE A 140 -3.46 14.59 9.09
CA PHE A 140 -2.01 14.64 9.36
C PHE A 140 -1.66 15.48 10.59
N THR A 141 -2.47 16.47 10.95
CA THR A 141 -2.28 17.26 12.19
C THR A 141 -2.81 16.55 13.43
N TRP A 142 -3.71 15.57 13.27
CA TRP A 142 -4.23 14.77 14.37
C TRP A 142 -3.21 13.72 14.88
N TYR A 143 -2.29 13.32 14.06
CA TYR A 143 -1.18 12.45 14.44
C TYR A 143 -0.07 13.26 15.14
#